data_fddee875a8b41276911753c2df199416
#
_entry.id   fddee875a8b41276911753c2df199416
#
_cell.length_a   1.000
_cell.length_b   1.000
_cell.length_c   1.000
_cell.angle_alpha   90.00
_cell.angle_beta   90.00
_cell.angle_gamma   90.00
#
_symmetry.space_group_name_H-M   'P 1'
#
loop_
_entity.id
_entity.type
_entity.pdbx_description
1 polymer ?
#
loop_
_entity_poly.entity_id
_entity_poly.type
_entity_poly.pdbx_seq_one_letter_code
_entity_poly.pdbx_strand_id
1 'polypeptide(L)'
;MRNETIIVNGKKLKWLFVERGFKIPSFNYTTTTEKVPGRPGTIKKARDLEGYEFDVPLIVRNDYLAGRKDHDDILNEVVKFFDYDEPVKLQFSNKKWYWNAYFDGPFEIVSNNDGFITFNVQVILTDPYKYAIDGNQNTAISDAVSVVNAGTAETPIIVEARALQNSNYYMISKGDEDYFMIGDDDLDKPLKDYSPLILEDEARSFSGWNKQNTIDFTDNQTGGKVGGSFIVSDSKQSFYLNNDSVSGNGWNGAMYKRSFSKQAQDFTTTVKFGINQKNKGAVRFAQYIYDSDNRVIASIGYTNPNAKQAIGTIIVTLFDQSGNQQTIYKYKNNPSLYKLDSFVVYIRLTRKDDVFTVKSWKYKEFPYPLRKKAFDEHERQFVDGGNFYQRPVVALSLYSAKNGSNNVMPLYIFGTYTRELLPRPINARDMIIKKGDLITIDMATKNVLVNEESFLSEKTFGSNYFNVDKGHTELVINPPGIFDTTVKWQDRFL
;
A
#
# COMPACT_ATOMS: atom_id res chain seq x y z
N MET A 1 9.15 -43.21 -5.67
CA MET A 1 9.66 -41.83 -5.58
C MET A 1 8.66 -40.93 -6.25
N ARG A 2 8.24 -39.83 -5.60
CA ARG A 2 7.36 -38.87 -6.24
C ARG A 2 8.17 -38.07 -7.28
N ASN A 3 7.63 -37.90 -8.48
CA ASN A 3 8.25 -37.06 -9.49
C ASN A 3 8.20 -35.58 -9.00
N GLU A 4 9.32 -34.90 -9.11
CA GLU A 4 9.40 -33.47 -8.74
C GLU A 4 8.79 -32.66 -9.88
N THR A 5 8.01 -31.64 -9.52
CA THR A 5 7.44 -30.66 -10.45
C THR A 5 7.76 -29.24 -9.97
N ILE A 6 7.69 -28.29 -10.87
CA ILE A 6 7.82 -26.87 -10.54
C ILE A 6 6.45 -26.24 -10.37
N ILE A 7 6.41 -25.24 -9.50
CA ILE A 7 5.27 -24.38 -9.23
C ILE A 7 5.71 -22.95 -9.55
N VAL A 8 5.07 -22.33 -10.51
CA VAL A 8 5.36 -20.96 -10.95
C VAL A 8 4.18 -20.09 -10.58
N ASN A 9 4.42 -19.06 -9.77
CA ASN A 9 3.39 -18.15 -9.28
C ASN A 9 2.14 -18.86 -8.70
N GLY A 10 2.37 -19.95 -7.94
CA GLY A 10 1.32 -20.77 -7.33
C GLY A 10 0.60 -21.73 -8.28
N LYS A 11 0.92 -21.73 -9.57
CA LYS A 11 0.36 -22.61 -10.59
C LYS A 11 1.30 -23.77 -10.88
N LYS A 12 0.75 -24.92 -11.25
CA LYS A 12 1.53 -26.07 -11.71
C LYS A 12 0.85 -26.75 -12.91
N LEU A 13 1.63 -27.26 -13.84
CA LEU A 13 1.16 -28.13 -14.89
C LEU A 13 1.30 -29.60 -14.42
N LYS A 14 0.21 -30.36 -14.40
CA LYS A 14 0.19 -31.72 -13.84
C LYS A 14 1.04 -32.72 -14.63
N TRP A 15 1.36 -32.39 -15.84
CA TRP A 15 2.08 -33.22 -16.83
C TRP A 15 3.54 -32.74 -17.03
N LEU A 16 4.00 -31.70 -16.34
CA LEU A 16 5.34 -31.13 -16.46
C LEU A 16 6.15 -31.51 -15.21
N PHE A 17 7.29 -32.15 -15.42
CA PHE A 17 8.17 -32.63 -14.36
C PHE A 17 9.60 -32.18 -14.58
N VAL A 18 10.34 -32.08 -13.50
CA VAL A 18 11.78 -31.83 -13.53
C VAL A 18 12.47 -33.17 -13.88
N GLU A 19 13.43 -33.15 -14.79
CA GLU A 19 14.19 -34.34 -15.18
C GLU A 19 14.99 -34.88 -13.98
N ARG A 20 15.09 -36.20 -13.92
CA ARG A 20 15.81 -36.87 -12.82
C ARG A 20 17.30 -36.59 -12.90
N GLY A 21 17.88 -36.27 -11.74
CA GLY A 21 19.30 -35.96 -11.64
C GLY A 21 19.63 -34.48 -11.70
N PHE A 22 18.61 -33.59 -11.90
CA PHE A 22 18.82 -32.17 -11.81
C PHE A 22 19.32 -31.81 -10.43
N LYS A 23 20.39 -31.00 -10.39
CA LYS A 23 21.02 -30.50 -9.15
C LYS A 23 20.64 -29.03 -8.99
N ILE A 24 19.88 -28.72 -7.95
CA ILE A 24 19.52 -27.36 -7.60
C ILE A 24 20.79 -26.59 -7.24
N PRO A 25 21.11 -25.48 -7.92
CA PRO A 25 22.28 -24.67 -7.58
C PRO A 25 22.11 -24.01 -6.20
N SER A 26 23.22 -23.68 -5.56
CA SER A 26 23.23 -23.00 -4.27
C SER A 26 23.45 -21.49 -4.46
N PHE A 27 24.58 -20.99 -4.03
CA PHE A 27 24.93 -19.56 -4.08
C PHE A 27 26.05 -19.31 -5.10
N ASN A 28 26.15 -18.07 -5.56
CA ASN A 28 27.23 -17.61 -6.43
C ASN A 28 27.96 -16.43 -5.79
N TYR A 29 29.15 -16.71 -5.22
CA TYR A 29 30.02 -15.67 -4.68
C TYR A 29 31.16 -15.36 -5.64
N THR A 30 31.34 -14.09 -5.96
CA THR A 30 32.53 -13.58 -6.65
C THR A 30 33.49 -12.97 -5.64
N THR A 31 34.72 -13.48 -5.58
CA THR A 31 35.76 -12.97 -4.69
C THR A 31 36.80 -12.21 -5.50
N THR A 32 36.88 -10.91 -5.29
CA THR A 32 37.88 -10.05 -5.88
C THR A 32 39.13 -10.01 -5.00
N THR A 33 40.29 -10.28 -5.59
CA THR A 33 41.56 -10.29 -4.89
C THR A 33 42.58 -9.36 -5.58
N GLU A 34 43.54 -8.85 -4.80
CA GLU A 34 44.63 -8.03 -5.32
C GLU A 34 45.97 -8.63 -4.92
N LYS A 35 46.94 -8.59 -5.85
CA LYS A 35 48.31 -8.98 -5.61
C LYS A 35 49.13 -7.78 -5.16
N VAL A 36 49.74 -7.86 -3.97
CA VAL A 36 50.66 -6.82 -3.48
C VAL A 36 52.08 -7.20 -3.87
N PRO A 37 52.82 -6.33 -4.58
CA PRO A 37 54.22 -6.59 -4.92
C PRO A 37 55.07 -6.89 -3.65
N GLY A 38 55.90 -7.92 -3.73
CA GLY A 38 56.78 -8.33 -2.61
C GLY A 38 56.12 -9.15 -1.50
N ARG A 39 54.81 -9.44 -1.60
CA ARG A 39 54.08 -10.30 -0.66
C ARG A 39 53.62 -11.60 -1.34
N PRO A 40 53.89 -12.78 -0.74
CA PRO A 40 53.33 -14.02 -1.23
C PRO A 40 51.79 -14.04 -1.10
N GLY A 41 51.07 -14.56 -2.14
CA GLY A 41 49.64 -14.67 -2.15
C GLY A 41 48.93 -13.39 -2.57
N THR A 42 47.59 -13.33 -2.34
CA THR A 42 46.71 -12.19 -2.67
C THR A 42 45.96 -11.71 -1.44
N ILE A 43 45.50 -10.46 -1.45
CA ILE A 43 44.62 -9.89 -0.43
C ILE A 43 43.21 -9.89 -1.00
N LYS A 44 42.24 -10.36 -0.20
CA LYS A 44 40.83 -10.25 -0.54
C LYS A 44 40.39 -8.78 -0.46
N LYS A 45 39.86 -8.22 -1.56
CA LYS A 45 39.25 -6.87 -1.61
C LYS A 45 37.77 -6.90 -1.32
N ALA A 46 37.04 -7.77 -2.01
CA ALA A 46 35.58 -7.90 -1.87
C ALA A 46 35.17 -9.36 -2.02
N ARG A 47 33.98 -9.67 -1.53
CA ARG A 47 33.28 -10.93 -1.80
C ARG A 47 31.81 -10.63 -1.89
N ASP A 48 31.27 -10.64 -3.11
CA ASP A 48 29.92 -10.24 -3.42
C ASP A 48 29.07 -11.45 -3.77
N LEU A 49 27.84 -11.46 -3.30
CA LEU A 49 26.83 -12.45 -3.69
C LEU A 49 26.11 -11.92 -4.91
N GLU A 50 26.29 -12.59 -6.03
CA GLU A 50 25.75 -12.15 -7.31
C GLU A 50 24.49 -12.95 -7.70
N GLY A 51 23.65 -12.31 -8.52
CA GLY A 51 22.63 -13.03 -9.25
C GLY A 51 23.27 -14.05 -10.20
N TYR A 52 22.52 -15.06 -10.61
CA TYR A 52 23.00 -16.06 -11.52
C TYR A 52 21.85 -16.69 -12.32
N GLU A 53 22.22 -17.38 -13.39
CA GLU A 53 21.31 -18.08 -14.27
C GLU A 53 21.65 -19.57 -14.31
N PHE A 54 20.64 -20.38 -14.60
CA PHE A 54 20.81 -21.82 -14.79
C PHE A 54 19.63 -22.41 -15.56
N ASP A 55 19.86 -23.55 -16.20
CA ASP A 55 18.84 -24.28 -16.91
C ASP A 55 18.16 -25.31 -16.00
N VAL A 56 16.83 -25.36 -16.08
CA VAL A 56 16.03 -26.42 -15.46
C VAL A 56 15.56 -27.37 -16.58
N PRO A 57 16.07 -28.60 -16.61
CA PRO A 57 15.63 -29.59 -17.57
C PRO A 57 14.24 -30.10 -17.19
N LEU A 58 13.31 -29.99 -18.12
CA LEU A 58 11.91 -30.35 -17.93
C LEU A 58 11.52 -31.48 -18.89
N ILE A 59 10.62 -32.33 -18.42
CA ILE A 59 10.07 -33.43 -19.15
C ILE A 59 8.54 -33.42 -19.14
N VAL A 60 7.96 -33.56 -20.33
CA VAL A 60 6.52 -33.69 -20.54
C VAL A 60 6.21 -35.13 -20.80
N ARG A 61 5.29 -35.72 -20.06
CA ARG A 61 4.79 -37.09 -20.31
C ARG A 61 3.53 -37.02 -21.15
N ASN A 62 3.62 -37.57 -22.35
CA ASN A 62 2.54 -37.54 -23.35
C ASN A 62 1.31 -38.37 -22.94
N ASP A 63 1.48 -39.42 -22.13
CA ASP A 63 0.39 -40.23 -21.56
C ASP A 63 -0.58 -39.41 -20.68
N TYR A 64 -0.10 -38.34 -20.04
CA TYR A 64 -0.95 -37.40 -19.28
C TYR A 64 -1.88 -36.55 -20.16
N LEU A 65 -1.52 -36.37 -21.42
CA LEU A 65 -2.28 -35.57 -22.38
C LEU A 65 -3.29 -36.42 -23.15
N ALA A 66 -3.38 -37.74 -22.83
CA ALA A 66 -4.29 -38.71 -23.43
C ALA A 66 -4.22 -38.73 -24.97
N GLY A 67 -3.03 -38.50 -25.54
CA GLY A 67 -2.80 -38.50 -26.97
C GLY A 67 -3.58 -37.46 -27.79
N ARG A 68 -4.08 -36.44 -27.16
CA ARG A 68 -5.00 -35.43 -27.75
C ARG A 68 -4.39 -34.08 -28.07
N LYS A 69 -3.17 -33.80 -27.59
CA LYS A 69 -2.49 -32.54 -27.87
C LYS A 69 -1.31 -32.77 -28.78
N ASP A 70 -1.24 -31.97 -29.81
CA ASP A 70 -0.04 -31.89 -30.64
C ASP A 70 1.08 -31.09 -29.94
N HIS A 71 2.25 -31.06 -30.56
CA HIS A 71 3.41 -30.36 -29.99
C HIS A 71 3.17 -28.84 -29.86
N ASP A 72 2.41 -28.24 -30.77
CA ASP A 72 2.14 -26.80 -30.76
C ASP A 72 1.22 -26.43 -29.58
N ASP A 73 0.24 -27.26 -29.25
CA ASP A 73 -0.62 -27.07 -28.05
C ASP A 73 0.21 -27.14 -26.77
N ILE A 74 1.15 -28.08 -26.67
CA ILE A 74 2.07 -28.21 -25.53
C ILE A 74 2.95 -27.00 -25.44
N LEU A 75 3.58 -26.58 -26.55
CA LEU A 75 4.42 -25.39 -26.59
C LEU A 75 3.65 -24.13 -26.14
N ASN A 76 2.45 -23.92 -26.64
CA ASN A 76 1.62 -22.78 -26.27
C ASN A 76 1.25 -22.78 -24.77
N GLU A 77 1.00 -23.93 -24.16
CA GLU A 77 0.76 -24.03 -22.72
C GLU A 77 2.03 -23.76 -21.89
N VAL A 78 3.19 -24.25 -22.35
CA VAL A 78 4.49 -23.99 -21.72
C VAL A 78 4.82 -22.52 -21.77
N VAL A 79 4.69 -21.88 -22.94
CA VAL A 79 4.94 -20.44 -23.10
C VAL A 79 4.05 -19.63 -22.13
N LYS A 80 2.74 -19.87 -22.11
CA LYS A 80 1.81 -19.20 -21.19
C LYS A 80 2.13 -19.45 -19.71
N PHE A 81 2.77 -20.55 -19.38
CA PHE A 81 3.13 -20.90 -18.01
C PHE A 81 4.35 -20.14 -17.52
N PHE A 82 5.27 -19.75 -18.41
CA PHE A 82 6.51 -19.04 -18.11
C PHE A 82 6.50 -17.56 -18.55
N ASP A 83 5.50 -17.09 -19.26
CA ASP A 83 5.39 -15.72 -19.78
C ASP A 83 4.98 -14.75 -18.67
N TYR A 84 5.99 -14.10 -18.07
CA TYR A 84 5.84 -13.09 -17.04
C TYR A 84 6.82 -11.94 -17.27
N ASP A 85 6.32 -10.71 -17.27
CA ASP A 85 7.13 -9.48 -17.39
C ASP A 85 7.94 -9.16 -16.11
N GLU A 86 7.49 -9.68 -14.95
CA GLU A 86 8.07 -9.42 -13.63
C GLU A 86 8.52 -10.73 -12.98
N PRO A 87 9.48 -10.69 -12.03
CA PRO A 87 9.94 -11.90 -11.39
C PRO A 87 8.81 -12.55 -10.58
N VAL A 88 8.66 -13.84 -10.73
CA VAL A 88 7.62 -14.64 -10.07
C VAL A 88 8.21 -15.73 -9.20
N LYS A 89 7.41 -16.24 -8.26
CA LYS A 89 7.83 -17.30 -7.36
C LYS A 89 8.04 -18.61 -8.13
N LEU A 90 9.27 -19.10 -8.16
CA LEU A 90 9.65 -20.44 -8.62
C LEU A 90 9.87 -21.34 -7.41
N GLN A 91 9.07 -22.38 -7.27
CA GLN A 91 9.15 -23.36 -6.21
C GLN A 91 9.27 -24.77 -6.80
N PHE A 92 10.11 -25.61 -6.21
CA PHE A 92 10.11 -27.05 -6.45
C PHE A 92 9.14 -27.74 -5.49
N SER A 93 8.32 -28.64 -5.97
CA SER A 93 7.18 -29.21 -5.22
C SER A 93 7.55 -29.93 -3.92
N ASN A 94 8.81 -30.33 -3.75
CA ASN A 94 9.33 -30.99 -2.55
C ASN A 94 10.13 -30.06 -1.62
N LYS A 95 10.21 -28.75 -1.94
CA LYS A 95 10.95 -27.74 -1.16
C LYS A 95 10.01 -26.84 -0.40
N LYS A 96 10.48 -26.35 0.76
CA LYS A 96 9.77 -25.40 1.61
C LYS A 96 10.26 -23.95 1.40
N TRP A 97 10.81 -23.67 0.24
CA TRP A 97 11.33 -22.38 -0.15
C TRP A 97 11.07 -22.12 -1.65
N TYR A 98 11.20 -20.89 -2.08
CA TYR A 98 11.07 -20.47 -3.47
C TYR A 98 12.14 -19.43 -3.82
N TRP A 99 12.38 -19.22 -5.11
CA TRP A 99 13.09 -18.07 -5.65
C TRP A 99 12.12 -17.07 -6.27
N ASN A 100 12.53 -15.78 -6.35
CA ASN A 100 11.94 -14.82 -7.27
C ASN A 100 12.74 -14.89 -8.57
N ALA A 101 12.14 -15.42 -9.63
CA ALA A 101 12.82 -15.76 -10.86
C ALA A 101 12.17 -15.13 -12.09
N TYR A 102 13.00 -14.81 -13.07
CA TYR A 102 12.59 -14.60 -14.45
C TYR A 102 12.80 -15.88 -15.24
N PHE A 103 12.12 -16.00 -16.36
CA PHE A 103 12.25 -17.11 -17.28
C PHE A 103 12.54 -16.59 -18.68
N ASP A 104 13.59 -17.09 -19.27
CA ASP A 104 13.97 -16.76 -20.65
C ASP A 104 13.85 -17.99 -21.58
N GLY A 105 13.63 -17.68 -22.86
CA GLY A 105 13.62 -18.64 -23.96
C GLY A 105 14.79 -18.43 -24.93
N PRO A 106 14.79 -19.08 -26.08
CA PRO A 106 13.69 -19.87 -26.65
C PRO A 106 13.54 -21.25 -26.02
N PHE A 107 12.30 -21.75 -25.93
CA PHE A 107 12.06 -23.14 -25.55
C PHE A 107 12.18 -24.03 -26.76
N GLU A 108 13.23 -24.81 -26.81
CA GLU A 108 13.45 -25.80 -27.87
C GLU A 108 12.86 -27.14 -27.44
N ILE A 109 11.68 -27.48 -27.93
CA ILE A 109 11.01 -28.73 -27.61
C ILE A 109 11.52 -29.83 -28.55
N VAL A 110 12.30 -30.74 -27.97
CA VAL A 110 12.77 -31.94 -28.68
C VAL A 110 11.80 -33.08 -28.42
N SER A 111 11.19 -33.60 -29.48
CA SER A 111 10.34 -34.80 -29.42
C SER A 111 11.18 -36.06 -29.61
N ASN A 112 11.16 -36.95 -28.60
CA ASN A 112 11.73 -38.30 -28.71
C ASN A 112 10.66 -39.28 -29.20
N ASN A 113 11.05 -40.30 -29.92
CA ASN A 113 10.15 -41.39 -30.39
C ASN A 113 9.55 -42.22 -29.24
N ASP A 114 9.98 -42.00 -28.00
CA ASP A 114 9.61 -42.79 -26.81
C ASP A 114 8.45 -42.18 -25.98
N GLY A 115 7.71 -41.25 -26.53
CA GLY A 115 6.55 -40.63 -25.86
C GLY A 115 6.92 -39.62 -24.79
N PHE A 116 8.15 -39.08 -24.77
CA PHE A 116 8.61 -38.01 -23.93
C PHE A 116 9.01 -36.80 -24.76
N ILE A 117 8.70 -35.62 -24.24
CA ILE A 117 9.18 -34.33 -24.75
C ILE A 117 10.06 -33.74 -23.68
N THR A 118 11.28 -33.35 -24.02
CA THR A 118 12.23 -32.70 -23.09
C THR A 118 12.63 -31.34 -23.63
N PHE A 119 12.83 -30.39 -22.71
CA PHE A 119 13.33 -29.06 -23.02
C PHE A 119 13.94 -28.43 -21.77
N ASN A 120 14.76 -27.42 -21.95
CA ASN A 120 15.28 -26.63 -20.86
C ASN A 120 14.52 -25.27 -20.76
N VAL A 121 14.33 -24.81 -19.54
CA VAL A 121 13.93 -23.42 -19.27
C VAL A 121 15.08 -22.71 -18.57
N GLN A 122 15.51 -21.59 -19.11
CA GLN A 122 16.51 -20.75 -18.47
C GLN A 122 15.83 -19.97 -17.34
N VAL A 123 16.39 -20.09 -16.13
CA VAL A 123 15.97 -19.38 -14.92
C VAL A 123 16.99 -18.33 -14.60
N ILE A 124 16.57 -17.08 -14.48
CA ILE A 124 17.43 -15.94 -14.13
C ILE A 124 17.05 -15.46 -12.74
N LEU A 125 18.01 -15.47 -11.83
CA LEU A 125 17.89 -14.98 -10.46
C LEU A 125 18.68 -13.67 -10.33
N THR A 126 18.01 -12.54 -10.38
CA THR A 126 18.59 -11.23 -10.05
C THR A 126 18.73 -11.06 -8.54
N ASP A 127 17.87 -11.74 -7.77
CA ASP A 127 17.94 -11.90 -6.33
C ASP A 127 18.32 -13.36 -6.02
N PRO A 128 19.54 -13.62 -5.55
CA PRO A 128 20.05 -14.98 -5.42
C PRO A 128 19.51 -15.75 -4.21
N TYR A 129 18.73 -15.11 -3.34
CA TYR A 129 18.21 -15.73 -2.13
C TYR A 129 17.03 -16.65 -2.38
N LYS A 130 17.01 -17.77 -1.66
CA LYS A 130 15.82 -18.59 -1.45
C LYS A 130 15.03 -18.04 -0.27
N TYR A 131 13.74 -17.99 -0.36
CA TYR A 131 12.84 -17.51 0.67
C TYR A 131 11.99 -18.67 1.22
N ALA A 132 11.87 -18.77 2.53
CA ALA A 132 10.91 -19.71 3.14
C ALA A 132 9.51 -19.46 2.59
N ILE A 133 8.68 -20.50 2.44
CA ILE A 133 7.29 -20.34 1.96
C ILE A 133 6.48 -19.55 2.99
N ASP A 134 6.66 -19.88 4.26
CA ASP A 134 5.97 -19.27 5.37
C ASP A 134 6.77 -18.08 5.92
N GLY A 135 6.08 -17.01 6.27
CA GLY A 135 6.66 -15.90 7.01
C GLY A 135 6.49 -16.11 8.51
N ASN A 136 7.39 -15.51 9.27
CA ASN A 136 7.37 -15.48 10.73
C ASN A 136 6.94 -14.12 11.24
N GLN A 137 6.40 -14.07 12.45
CA GLN A 137 6.13 -12.81 13.16
C GLN A 137 6.28 -12.99 14.66
N ASN A 138 6.63 -11.91 15.34
CA ASN A 138 6.59 -11.81 16.79
C ASN A 138 6.12 -10.42 17.20
N THR A 139 5.51 -10.30 18.36
CA THR A 139 4.96 -9.05 18.89
C THR A 139 5.67 -8.71 20.20
N ALA A 140 6.03 -7.43 20.35
CA ALA A 140 6.56 -6.92 21.59
C ALA A 140 5.42 -6.81 22.62
N ILE A 141 5.54 -7.58 23.67
CA ILE A 141 4.71 -7.45 24.90
C ILE A 141 5.39 -6.42 25.83
N SER A 142 6.67 -6.19 25.63
CA SER A 142 7.52 -5.21 26.29
C SER A 142 8.25 -4.37 25.20
N ASP A 143 9.16 -3.49 25.63
CA ASP A 143 9.93 -2.61 24.75
C ASP A 143 11.04 -3.30 23.96
N ALA A 144 11.05 -4.62 23.97
CA ALA A 144 11.95 -5.45 23.19
C ALA A 144 11.18 -6.58 22.49
N VAL A 145 11.57 -6.90 21.25
CA VAL A 145 10.99 -8.00 20.46
C VAL A 145 12.11 -8.89 19.91
N SER A 146 12.01 -10.19 20.16
CA SER A 146 12.95 -11.18 19.64
C SER A 146 12.59 -11.61 18.24
N VAL A 147 13.60 -11.72 17.38
CA VAL A 147 13.51 -12.29 16.02
C VAL A 147 14.42 -13.50 15.95
N VAL A 148 13.90 -14.64 15.49
CA VAL A 148 14.69 -15.86 15.28
C VAL A 148 14.71 -16.16 13.78
N ASN A 149 15.80 -15.78 13.10
CA ASN A 149 16.02 -16.08 11.69
C ASN A 149 16.69 -17.45 11.56
N ALA A 150 15.93 -18.47 11.17
CA ALA A 150 16.44 -19.83 10.97
C ALA A 150 17.13 -20.02 9.60
N GLY A 151 17.25 -18.96 8.81
CA GLY A 151 17.90 -18.96 7.51
C GLY A 151 19.43 -19.02 7.57
N THR A 152 20.06 -19.12 6.42
CA THR A 152 21.53 -19.09 6.27
C THR A 152 22.05 -17.72 5.84
N ALA A 153 21.16 -16.74 5.64
CA ALA A 153 21.48 -15.35 5.29
C ALA A 153 20.73 -14.38 6.19
N GLU A 154 21.20 -13.15 6.27
CA GLU A 154 20.49 -12.05 6.90
C GLU A 154 19.15 -11.80 6.21
N THR A 155 18.14 -11.34 6.95
CA THR A 155 16.83 -11.07 6.38
C THR A 155 16.30 -9.70 6.78
N PRO A 156 15.68 -8.94 5.86
CA PRO A 156 14.99 -7.72 6.18
C PRO A 156 13.69 -8.00 6.93
N ILE A 157 13.31 -7.08 7.79
CA ILE A 157 12.08 -7.16 8.58
C ILE A 157 11.06 -6.14 8.08
N ILE A 158 9.79 -6.41 8.41
CA ILE A 158 8.72 -5.44 8.36
C ILE A 158 8.26 -5.19 9.80
N VAL A 159 8.24 -3.92 10.17
CA VAL A 159 7.78 -3.47 11.47
C VAL A 159 6.39 -2.86 11.32
N GLU A 160 5.43 -3.28 12.12
CA GLU A 160 4.13 -2.66 12.28
C GLU A 160 3.97 -2.24 13.74
N ALA A 161 3.97 -0.94 14.00
CA ALA A 161 3.87 -0.39 15.33
C ALA A 161 2.61 0.47 15.47
N ARG A 162 1.73 0.09 16.39
CA ARG A 162 0.53 0.84 16.75
C ARG A 162 0.81 1.73 17.94
N ALA A 163 0.60 3.02 17.81
CA ALA A 163 0.76 3.97 18.89
C ALA A 163 -0.35 3.83 19.95
N LEU A 164 0.01 3.56 21.19
CA LEU A 164 -0.87 3.51 22.35
C LEU A 164 -1.08 4.88 22.98
N GLN A 165 -0.15 5.80 22.74
CA GLN A 165 -0.14 7.20 23.16
C GLN A 165 0.44 8.07 22.06
N ASN A 166 0.28 9.40 22.20
CA ASN A 166 0.94 10.35 21.30
C ASN A 166 2.47 10.30 21.50
N SER A 167 3.22 10.42 20.41
CA SER A 167 4.69 10.43 20.43
C SER A 167 5.26 11.42 19.42
N ASN A 168 6.43 11.93 19.71
CA ASN A 168 7.22 12.78 18.80
C ASN A 168 8.22 11.97 17.96
N TYR A 169 8.45 10.70 18.30
CA TYR A 169 9.31 9.79 17.53
C TYR A 169 8.93 8.33 17.73
N TYR A 170 9.40 7.49 16.83
CA TYR A 170 9.45 6.03 16.96
C TYR A 170 10.85 5.57 16.54
N MET A 171 11.48 4.73 17.35
CA MET A 171 12.78 4.14 17.04
C MET A 171 12.75 2.64 17.30
N ILE A 172 13.37 1.88 16.41
CA ILE A 172 13.67 0.45 16.60
C ILE A 172 15.15 0.22 16.30
N SER A 173 15.85 -0.51 17.17
CA SER A 173 17.29 -0.72 17.06
C SER A 173 17.69 -2.19 17.25
N LYS A 174 18.79 -2.56 16.58
CA LYS A 174 19.52 -3.80 16.74
C LYS A 174 20.91 -3.47 17.27
N GLY A 175 21.06 -3.22 18.59
CA GLY A 175 22.28 -2.69 19.19
C GLY A 175 22.44 -1.18 19.01
N ASP A 176 23.66 -0.68 19.19
CA ASP A 176 23.93 0.77 19.29
C ASP A 176 24.10 1.45 17.93
N GLU A 177 24.54 0.74 16.90
CA GLU A 177 24.85 1.32 15.59
C GLU A 177 23.74 1.12 14.56
N ASP A 178 22.96 0.04 14.66
CA ASP A 178 21.90 -0.30 13.72
C ASP A 178 20.54 0.11 14.27
N TYR A 179 20.06 1.30 13.93
CA TYR A 179 18.73 1.77 14.32
C TYR A 179 18.01 2.46 13.18
N PHE A 180 16.69 2.37 13.24
CA PHE A 180 15.78 3.13 12.37
C PHE A 180 14.89 4.04 13.22
N MET A 181 14.77 5.31 12.84
CA MET A 181 14.00 6.30 13.58
C MET A 181 13.25 7.25 12.66
N ILE A 182 12.04 7.60 13.06
CA ILE A 182 11.25 8.71 12.53
C ILE A 182 10.97 9.71 13.64
N GLY A 183 10.97 10.99 13.30
CA GLY A 183 10.72 12.07 14.27
C GLY A 183 11.97 12.62 14.94
N ASP A 184 11.78 13.29 16.07
CA ASP A 184 12.83 14.05 16.80
C ASP A 184 12.76 13.70 18.29
N ASP A 185 13.83 13.13 18.84
CA ASP A 185 13.97 12.75 20.25
C ASP A 185 14.66 13.81 21.13
N ASP A 186 14.98 14.99 20.59
CA ASP A 186 15.64 16.08 21.30
C ASP A 186 14.84 16.58 22.51
N LEU A 187 15.29 16.25 23.71
CA LEU A 187 14.60 16.57 24.96
C LEU A 187 14.64 18.04 25.33
N ASP A 188 15.53 18.84 24.74
CA ASP A 188 15.70 20.24 25.06
C ASP A 188 14.64 21.14 24.40
N LYS A 189 13.91 20.64 23.41
CA LYS A 189 12.84 21.36 22.73
C LYS A 189 11.48 21.13 23.40
N PRO A 190 10.65 22.16 23.57
CA PRO A 190 9.29 22.02 24.10
C PRO A 190 8.45 21.11 23.20
N LEU A 191 7.72 20.16 23.81
CA LEU A 191 6.87 19.20 23.15
C LEU A 191 5.40 19.51 23.39
N LYS A 192 4.61 19.65 22.34
CA LYS A 192 3.16 19.88 22.40
C LYS A 192 2.46 19.24 21.20
N ASP A 193 1.19 18.91 21.33
CA ASP A 193 0.32 18.55 20.20
C ASP A 193 -0.16 19.83 19.49
N TYR A 194 0.42 20.12 18.33
CA TYR A 194 0.05 21.25 17.48
C TYR A 194 -1.00 20.90 16.43
N SER A 195 -1.46 19.65 16.38
CA SER A 195 -2.49 19.18 15.46
C SER A 195 -3.54 18.29 16.16
N PRO A 196 -4.24 18.80 17.20
CA PRO A 196 -5.19 18.01 17.96
C PRO A 196 -6.38 17.58 17.10
N LEU A 197 -6.86 16.37 17.38
CA LEU A 197 -7.98 15.75 16.67
C LEU A 197 -9.30 16.44 17.08
N ILE A 198 -10.11 16.85 16.12
CA ILE A 198 -11.45 17.45 16.32
C ILE A 198 -12.58 16.59 15.77
N LEU A 199 -12.28 15.64 14.89
CA LEU A 199 -13.16 14.56 14.45
C LEU A 199 -12.35 13.36 14.02
N GLU A 200 -12.80 12.17 14.43
CA GLU A 200 -12.38 10.88 13.87
C GLU A 200 -13.60 9.98 13.74
N ASP A 201 -13.74 9.35 12.58
CA ASP A 201 -14.79 8.36 12.32
C ASP A 201 -14.29 7.31 11.33
N GLU A 202 -14.37 6.06 11.73
CA GLU A 202 -13.95 4.90 10.94
C GLU A 202 -15.12 4.25 10.17
N ALA A 203 -16.23 4.95 10.01
CA ALA A 203 -17.43 4.50 9.28
C ALA A 203 -18.00 3.15 9.77
N ARG A 204 -17.93 2.91 11.08
CA ARG A 204 -18.39 1.64 11.70
C ARG A 204 -19.88 1.66 12.10
N SER A 205 -20.43 2.84 12.36
CA SER A 205 -21.82 3.04 12.74
C SER A 205 -22.30 4.45 12.39
N PHE A 206 -23.61 4.65 12.33
CA PHE A 206 -24.19 5.98 12.11
C PHE A 206 -24.31 6.83 13.39
N SER A 207 -23.73 6.39 14.50
CA SER A 207 -23.71 7.17 15.74
C SER A 207 -23.03 8.52 15.53
N GLY A 208 -23.72 9.61 15.88
CA GLY A 208 -23.23 10.98 15.66
C GLY A 208 -23.39 11.50 14.22
N TRP A 209 -23.90 10.69 13.30
CA TRP A 209 -24.21 11.11 11.93
C TRP A 209 -25.68 11.44 11.78
N ASN A 210 -25.97 12.57 11.15
CA ASN A 210 -27.32 13.03 10.83
C ASN A 210 -27.59 12.90 9.33
N LYS A 211 -28.53 12.03 8.95
CA LYS A 211 -28.97 11.89 7.57
C LYS A 211 -29.54 13.21 7.04
N GLN A 212 -29.12 13.63 5.87
CA GLN A 212 -29.65 14.79 5.16
C GLN A 212 -30.65 14.31 4.09
N ASN A 213 -31.79 14.97 4.01
CA ASN A 213 -32.81 14.69 3.01
C ASN A 213 -32.83 15.74 1.89
N THR A 214 -32.27 16.90 2.14
CA THR A 214 -32.14 18.02 1.20
C THR A 214 -30.78 18.69 1.36
N ILE A 215 -30.36 19.43 0.34
CA ILE A 215 -29.20 20.32 0.34
C ILE A 215 -29.60 21.66 -0.22
N ASP A 216 -28.99 22.73 0.28
CA ASP A 216 -29.23 24.13 -0.08
C ASP A 216 -28.11 24.73 -0.95
N PHE A 217 -27.21 23.90 -1.45
CA PHE A 217 -26.11 24.28 -2.32
C PHE A 217 -26.04 23.38 -3.56
N THR A 218 -25.33 23.84 -4.58
CA THR A 218 -25.03 23.05 -5.79
C THR A 218 -23.53 22.80 -5.88
N ASP A 219 -23.13 21.56 -6.12
CA ASP A 219 -21.76 21.20 -6.51
C ASP A 219 -21.80 20.60 -7.92
N ASN A 220 -21.27 21.36 -8.88
CA ASN A 220 -21.29 20.98 -10.30
C ASN A 220 -20.37 19.82 -10.64
N GLN A 221 -19.33 19.55 -9.80
CA GLN A 221 -18.30 18.56 -10.08
C GLN A 221 -18.60 17.19 -9.50
N THR A 222 -18.88 17.13 -8.19
CA THR A 222 -19.04 15.87 -7.46
C THR A 222 -20.39 15.74 -6.73
N GLY A 223 -21.23 16.75 -6.81
CA GLY A 223 -22.56 16.77 -6.18
C GLY A 223 -23.66 16.11 -7.00
N GLY A 224 -24.88 16.19 -6.46
CA GLY A 224 -26.12 15.69 -7.05
C GLY A 224 -27.26 15.77 -6.03
N LYS A 225 -28.39 15.18 -6.35
CA LYS A 225 -29.59 15.14 -5.47
C LYS A 225 -29.32 14.25 -4.26
N VAL A 226 -29.95 14.56 -3.14
CA VAL A 226 -29.88 13.87 -1.86
C VAL A 226 -31.26 13.33 -1.48
N GLY A 227 -31.32 12.22 -0.76
CA GLY A 227 -32.57 11.59 -0.32
C GLY A 227 -32.42 10.10 -0.03
N GLY A 228 -31.36 9.48 -0.53
CA GLY A 228 -31.01 8.06 -0.28
C GLY A 228 -30.49 7.80 1.14
N SER A 229 -29.99 6.59 1.34
CA SER A 229 -29.35 6.16 2.59
C SER A 229 -28.03 5.45 2.34
N PHE A 230 -27.15 5.48 3.33
CA PHE A 230 -26.01 4.58 3.41
C PHE A 230 -26.38 3.28 4.12
N ILE A 231 -25.58 2.26 3.89
CA ILE A 231 -25.55 0.99 4.63
C ILE A 231 -24.17 0.88 5.29
N VAL A 232 -24.13 0.37 6.51
CA VAL A 232 -22.87 -0.10 7.14
C VAL A 232 -22.59 -1.49 6.59
N SER A 233 -21.34 -1.73 6.15
CA SER A 233 -20.95 -3.06 5.66
C SER A 233 -21.10 -4.13 6.76
N ASP A 234 -21.26 -5.39 6.35
CA ASP A 234 -21.39 -6.54 7.28
C ASP A 234 -20.16 -6.66 8.20
N SER A 235 -18.98 -6.33 7.69
CA SER A 235 -17.74 -6.27 8.46
C SER A 235 -17.67 -5.09 9.44
N LYS A 236 -18.63 -4.15 9.39
CA LYS A 236 -18.65 -2.89 10.17
C LYS A 236 -17.38 -2.05 9.99
N GLN A 237 -16.86 -2.00 8.77
CA GLN A 237 -15.63 -1.27 8.45
C GLN A 237 -15.82 -0.17 7.39
N SER A 238 -17.04 0.02 6.88
CA SER A 238 -17.30 1.03 5.86
C SER A 238 -18.77 1.41 5.75
N PHE A 239 -19.03 2.62 5.22
CA PHE A 239 -20.32 3.00 4.65
C PHE A 239 -20.29 2.84 3.14
N TYR A 240 -21.43 2.48 2.56
CA TYR A 240 -21.64 2.51 1.11
C TYR A 240 -23.07 2.89 0.76
N LEU A 241 -23.28 3.39 -0.45
CA LEU A 241 -24.61 3.81 -0.91
C LEU A 241 -25.54 2.60 -0.99
N ASN A 242 -26.71 2.71 -0.36
CA ASN A 242 -27.84 1.81 -0.63
C ASN A 242 -28.43 2.17 -2.00
N ASN A 243 -28.06 1.43 -3.04
CA ASN A 243 -28.46 1.71 -4.40
C ASN A 243 -29.98 1.65 -4.60
N ASP A 244 -30.70 0.85 -3.79
CA ASP A 244 -32.16 0.70 -3.86
C ASP A 244 -32.89 1.87 -3.19
N SER A 245 -32.21 2.64 -2.35
CA SER A 245 -32.75 3.82 -1.68
C SER A 245 -32.79 5.07 -2.56
N VAL A 246 -32.22 5.02 -3.76
CA VAL A 246 -32.11 6.15 -4.68
C VAL A 246 -32.65 5.80 -6.05
N SER A 247 -33.45 6.72 -6.63
CA SER A 247 -34.09 6.57 -7.94
C SER A 247 -34.07 7.88 -8.71
N GLY A 248 -34.44 7.84 -9.99
CA GLY A 248 -34.53 9.00 -10.87
C GLY A 248 -33.31 9.21 -11.75
N ASN A 249 -33.42 10.18 -12.66
CA ASN A 249 -32.38 10.50 -13.63
C ASN A 249 -31.28 11.39 -13.01
N GLY A 250 -30.08 11.30 -13.56
CA GLY A 250 -28.90 12.05 -13.10
C GLY A 250 -28.28 11.49 -11.81
N TRP A 251 -27.51 12.32 -11.14
CA TRP A 251 -26.81 11.93 -9.93
C TRP A 251 -27.73 12.02 -8.70
N ASN A 252 -28.01 10.88 -8.09
CA ASN A 252 -28.85 10.75 -6.90
C ASN A 252 -28.10 9.95 -5.85
N GLY A 253 -28.11 10.42 -4.61
CA GLY A 253 -27.27 9.83 -3.57
C GLY A 253 -27.78 10.00 -2.15
N ALA A 254 -26.94 9.62 -1.21
CA ALA A 254 -27.12 9.76 0.21
C ALA A 254 -26.11 10.75 0.78
N MET A 255 -26.53 11.50 1.80
CA MET A 255 -25.65 12.42 2.53
C MET A 255 -25.88 12.29 4.03
N TYR A 256 -24.78 12.21 4.79
CA TYR A 256 -24.78 12.18 6.25
C TYR A 256 -23.81 13.24 6.76
N LYS A 257 -24.23 14.04 7.74
CA LYS A 257 -23.48 15.17 8.31
C LYS A 257 -23.12 14.90 9.76
N ARG A 258 -21.90 15.34 10.16
CA ARG A 258 -21.40 15.25 11.53
C ARG A 258 -20.65 16.52 11.92
N SER A 259 -20.88 17.00 13.14
CA SER A 259 -20.20 18.18 13.70
C SER A 259 -18.83 17.81 14.26
N PHE A 260 -17.93 18.77 14.24
CA PHE A 260 -16.65 18.69 14.96
C PHE A 260 -16.85 18.93 16.45
N SER A 261 -15.91 18.52 17.27
CA SER A 261 -15.90 18.79 18.72
C SER A 261 -15.72 20.27 19.04
N LYS A 262 -15.09 21.02 18.15
CA LYS A 262 -14.90 22.48 18.20
C LYS A 262 -14.68 23.03 16.79
N GLN A 263 -14.85 24.34 16.63
CA GLN A 263 -14.46 24.99 15.38
C GLN A 263 -12.95 25.12 15.24
N ALA A 264 -12.47 25.16 14.01
CA ALA A 264 -11.06 25.37 13.69
C ALA A 264 -10.90 26.41 12.57
N GLN A 265 -9.95 27.35 12.75
CA GLN A 265 -9.57 28.28 11.70
C GLN A 265 -8.66 27.57 10.70
N ASP A 266 -7.53 27.04 11.15
CA ASP A 266 -6.63 26.24 10.36
C ASP A 266 -6.86 24.76 10.66
N PHE A 267 -6.87 23.94 9.64
CA PHE A 267 -7.23 22.54 9.76
C PHE A 267 -6.59 21.67 8.70
N THR A 268 -6.54 20.40 8.98
CA THR A 268 -6.32 19.33 7.98
C THR A 268 -7.42 18.31 8.11
N THR A 269 -8.01 17.92 7.00
CA THR A 269 -9.03 16.88 6.95
C THR A 269 -8.67 15.84 5.88
N THR A 270 -8.79 14.57 6.23
CA THR A 270 -8.49 13.47 5.33
C THR A 270 -9.70 12.56 5.24
N VAL A 271 -10.04 12.11 4.05
CA VAL A 271 -11.05 11.07 3.83
C VAL A 271 -10.39 9.85 3.18
N LYS A 272 -10.83 8.66 3.63
CA LYS A 272 -10.38 7.35 3.16
C LYS A 272 -11.56 6.60 2.55
N PHE A 273 -11.41 6.10 1.33
CA PHE A 273 -12.42 5.25 0.70
C PHE A 273 -11.78 4.22 -0.25
N GLY A 274 -12.43 3.07 -0.38
CA GLY A 274 -12.03 2.01 -1.30
C GLY A 274 -12.86 2.02 -2.58
N ILE A 275 -12.24 1.66 -3.69
CA ILE A 275 -12.87 1.52 -4.99
C ILE A 275 -12.68 0.10 -5.48
N ASN A 276 -13.75 -0.52 -5.96
CA ASN A 276 -13.69 -1.78 -6.68
C ASN A 276 -13.96 -1.54 -8.18
N GLN A 277 -12.88 -1.49 -8.98
CA GLN A 277 -12.92 -1.22 -10.41
C GLN A 277 -13.24 -2.44 -11.27
N LYS A 278 -13.18 -3.65 -10.70
CA LYS A 278 -13.56 -4.89 -11.39
C LYS A 278 -14.98 -4.78 -11.91
N ASN A 279 -15.86 -4.15 -11.12
CA ASN A 279 -17.22 -3.79 -11.51
C ASN A 279 -17.23 -2.36 -12.05
N LYS A 280 -17.01 -2.21 -13.36
CA LYS A 280 -17.06 -0.89 -14.02
C LYS A 280 -18.41 -0.24 -13.82
N GLY A 281 -18.43 1.06 -13.57
CA GLY A 281 -19.67 1.80 -13.31
C GLY A 281 -19.43 3.28 -13.05
N ALA A 282 -20.50 4.05 -13.03
CA ALA A 282 -20.45 5.46 -12.67
C ALA A 282 -20.62 5.62 -11.15
N VAL A 283 -19.83 6.52 -10.55
CA VAL A 283 -19.92 6.85 -9.13
C VAL A 283 -19.47 8.29 -8.87
N ARG A 284 -20.10 8.96 -7.91
CA ARG A 284 -19.62 10.19 -7.28
C ARG A 284 -19.49 9.99 -5.79
N PHE A 285 -18.48 10.65 -5.25
CA PHE A 285 -18.24 10.78 -3.82
C PHE A 285 -17.79 12.19 -3.52
N ALA A 286 -18.24 12.77 -2.40
CA ALA A 286 -17.73 14.03 -1.87
C ALA A 286 -17.77 14.04 -0.35
N GLN A 287 -16.74 14.64 0.27
CA GLN A 287 -16.76 15.13 1.62
C GLN A 287 -16.90 16.66 1.57
N TYR A 288 -17.96 17.18 2.14
CA TYR A 288 -18.20 18.63 2.23
C TYR A 288 -17.80 19.14 3.60
N ILE A 289 -17.22 20.32 3.65
CA ILE A 289 -16.79 21.00 4.87
C ILE A 289 -17.65 22.27 5.04
N TYR A 290 -18.14 22.51 6.25
CA TYR A 290 -19.10 23.57 6.55
C TYR A 290 -18.57 24.58 7.56
N ASP A 291 -19.00 25.86 7.40
CA ASP A 291 -18.86 26.92 8.38
C ASP A 291 -19.98 26.92 9.45
N SER A 292 -19.95 27.85 10.37
CA SER A 292 -20.94 28.03 11.43
C SER A 292 -22.34 28.39 10.92
N ASP A 293 -22.44 29.01 9.74
CA ASP A 293 -23.70 29.38 9.11
C ASP A 293 -24.28 28.23 8.26
N ASN A 294 -23.72 27.04 8.39
CA ASN A 294 -24.11 25.86 7.61
C ASN A 294 -23.80 25.96 6.10
N ARG A 295 -22.94 26.89 5.67
CA ARG A 295 -22.55 27.04 4.27
C ARG A 295 -21.34 26.15 3.97
N VAL A 296 -21.30 25.57 2.78
CA VAL A 296 -20.15 24.79 2.32
C VAL A 296 -18.97 25.72 2.06
N ILE A 297 -17.79 25.32 2.54
CA ILE A 297 -16.49 25.94 2.25
C ILE A 297 -15.72 25.15 1.21
N ALA A 298 -15.77 23.81 1.29
CA ALA A 298 -15.02 22.94 0.41
C ALA A 298 -15.78 21.65 0.09
N SER A 299 -15.56 21.13 -1.12
CA SER A 299 -15.90 19.79 -1.57
C SER A 299 -14.61 19.04 -1.90
N ILE A 300 -14.39 17.90 -1.26
CA ILE A 300 -13.28 16.98 -1.49
C ILE A 300 -13.86 15.76 -2.14
N GLY A 301 -13.74 15.63 -3.45
CA GLY A 301 -14.54 14.68 -4.20
C GLY A 301 -13.77 13.74 -5.12
N TYR A 302 -14.45 12.69 -5.51
CA TYR A 302 -14.05 11.72 -6.51
C TYR A 302 -15.21 11.43 -7.46
N THR A 303 -14.91 11.36 -8.75
CA THR A 303 -15.92 11.03 -9.74
C THR A 303 -15.39 10.06 -10.78
N ASN A 304 -16.19 9.05 -11.10
CA ASN A 304 -16.06 8.27 -12.33
C ASN A 304 -17.39 8.37 -13.11
N PRO A 305 -17.47 9.29 -14.07
CA PRO A 305 -18.73 9.50 -14.80
C PRO A 305 -18.99 8.42 -15.87
N ASN A 306 -17.97 7.65 -16.26
CA ASN A 306 -18.05 6.67 -17.33
C ASN A 306 -18.44 5.29 -16.79
N ALA A 307 -19.63 4.82 -17.16
CA ALA A 307 -20.14 3.50 -16.73
C ALA A 307 -19.40 2.30 -17.35
N LYS A 308 -18.57 2.52 -18.38
CA LYS A 308 -17.84 1.46 -19.10
C LYS A 308 -16.36 1.41 -18.83
N GLN A 309 -15.81 2.47 -18.21
CA GLN A 309 -14.37 2.61 -17.96
C GLN A 309 -14.13 3.11 -16.52
N ALA A 310 -13.04 2.63 -15.91
CA ALA A 310 -12.61 3.07 -14.59
C ALA A 310 -11.59 4.22 -14.71
N ILE A 311 -12.08 5.43 -14.98
CA ILE A 311 -11.24 6.63 -15.20
C ILE A 311 -11.51 7.63 -14.07
N GLY A 312 -11.14 7.28 -12.86
CA GLY A 312 -11.42 8.12 -11.69
C GLY A 312 -10.70 9.46 -11.73
N THR A 313 -11.39 10.50 -11.28
CA THR A 313 -10.83 11.85 -11.15
C THR A 313 -11.11 12.37 -9.74
N ILE A 314 -10.08 12.85 -9.06
CA ILE A 314 -10.18 13.56 -7.79
C ILE A 314 -10.37 15.04 -8.09
N ILE A 315 -11.33 15.67 -7.43
CA ILE A 315 -11.66 17.09 -7.62
C ILE A 315 -11.86 17.74 -6.25
N VAL A 316 -11.17 18.85 -6.01
CA VAL A 316 -11.42 19.69 -4.83
C VAL A 316 -11.85 21.07 -5.28
N THR A 317 -13.00 21.50 -4.76
CA THR A 317 -13.65 22.76 -5.10
C THR A 317 -13.88 23.56 -3.82
N LEU A 318 -13.53 24.84 -3.82
CA LEU A 318 -13.84 25.78 -2.76
C LEU A 318 -15.11 26.59 -3.12
N PHE A 319 -15.84 27.02 -2.08
CA PHE A 319 -17.08 27.77 -2.20
C PHE A 319 -16.96 29.07 -1.41
N ASP A 320 -17.17 30.20 -2.05
CA ASP A 320 -17.24 31.50 -1.34
C ASP A 320 -18.55 31.65 -0.54
N GLN A 321 -18.73 32.79 0.12
CA GLN A 321 -19.94 33.08 0.91
C GLN A 321 -21.22 33.12 0.05
N SER A 322 -21.10 33.42 -1.24
CA SER A 322 -22.22 33.48 -2.18
C SER A 322 -22.49 32.15 -2.89
N GLY A 323 -21.67 31.10 -2.61
CA GLY A 323 -21.76 29.80 -3.23
C GLY A 323 -21.06 29.69 -4.59
N ASN A 324 -20.28 30.70 -5.01
CA ASN A 324 -19.47 30.61 -6.21
C ASN A 324 -18.35 29.57 -6.02
N GLN A 325 -18.05 28.82 -7.10
CA GLN A 325 -17.20 27.64 -7.06
C GLN A 325 -15.87 27.91 -7.74
N GLN A 326 -14.77 27.57 -7.01
CA GLN A 326 -13.40 27.59 -7.53
C GLN A 326 -12.80 26.20 -7.41
N THR A 327 -12.58 25.50 -8.53
CA THR A 327 -11.85 24.22 -8.53
C THR A 327 -10.36 24.48 -8.38
N ILE A 328 -9.79 24.06 -7.25
CA ILE A 328 -8.38 24.25 -6.92
C ILE A 328 -7.52 23.02 -7.25
N TYR A 329 -8.17 21.85 -7.37
CA TYR A 329 -7.49 20.60 -7.65
C TYR A 329 -8.34 19.71 -8.57
N LYS A 330 -7.71 19.19 -9.62
CA LYS A 330 -8.31 18.21 -10.52
C LYS A 330 -7.22 17.26 -10.99
N TYR A 331 -7.29 16.03 -10.52
CA TYR A 331 -6.30 15.00 -10.79
C TYR A 331 -6.96 13.72 -11.27
N LYS A 332 -6.66 13.33 -12.50
CA LYS A 332 -7.11 12.08 -13.09
C LYS A 332 -6.15 10.96 -12.69
N ASN A 333 -6.70 9.84 -12.22
CA ASN A 333 -5.90 8.67 -11.87
C ASN A 333 -4.92 8.28 -12.98
N ASN A 334 -3.71 7.87 -12.59
CA ASN A 334 -2.71 7.38 -13.53
C ASN A 334 -3.25 6.15 -14.28
N PRO A 335 -3.03 6.02 -15.60
CA PRO A 335 -3.49 4.88 -16.39
C PRO A 335 -3.05 3.51 -15.88
N SER A 336 -1.91 3.41 -15.19
CA SER A 336 -1.45 2.17 -14.55
C SER A 336 -2.46 1.61 -13.53
N LEU A 337 -3.25 2.49 -12.90
CA LEU A 337 -4.28 2.11 -11.94
C LEU A 337 -5.48 1.41 -12.58
N TYR A 338 -5.72 1.61 -13.88
CA TYR A 338 -6.88 1.02 -14.58
C TYR A 338 -6.81 -0.50 -14.68
N LYS A 339 -5.62 -1.09 -14.49
CA LYS A 339 -5.38 -2.53 -14.45
C LYS A 339 -5.65 -3.16 -13.08
N LEU A 340 -5.76 -2.35 -12.02
CA LEU A 340 -6.00 -2.83 -10.67
C LEU A 340 -7.48 -3.11 -10.43
N ASP A 341 -7.79 -4.25 -9.82
CA ASP A 341 -9.16 -4.60 -9.45
C ASP A 341 -9.72 -3.70 -8.35
N SER A 342 -8.88 -3.32 -7.39
CA SER A 342 -9.27 -2.48 -6.25
C SER A 342 -8.06 -1.77 -5.64
N PHE A 343 -8.31 -0.62 -5.04
CA PHE A 343 -7.35 0.12 -4.22
C PHE A 343 -8.08 1.09 -3.29
N VAL A 344 -7.37 1.58 -2.29
CA VAL A 344 -7.84 2.61 -1.37
C VAL A 344 -7.36 3.97 -1.84
N VAL A 345 -8.22 4.97 -1.75
CA VAL A 345 -7.95 6.37 -2.09
C VAL A 345 -8.00 7.21 -0.83
N TYR A 346 -7.01 8.04 -0.67
CA TYR A 346 -6.95 9.09 0.33
C TYR A 346 -6.93 10.45 -0.35
N ILE A 347 -7.68 11.38 0.22
CA ILE A 347 -7.65 12.79 -0.19
C ILE A 347 -7.58 13.62 1.07
N ARG A 348 -6.58 14.48 1.15
CA ARG A 348 -6.37 15.44 2.23
C ARG A 348 -6.54 16.86 1.72
N LEU A 349 -7.28 17.67 2.45
CA LEU A 349 -7.30 19.13 2.33
C LEU A 349 -6.75 19.72 3.60
N THR A 350 -5.72 20.52 3.48
CA THR A 350 -5.12 21.30 4.57
C THR A 350 -5.29 22.77 4.26
N ARG A 351 -5.77 23.54 5.23
CA ARG A 351 -5.70 25.02 5.21
C ARG A 351 -4.80 25.48 6.33
N LYS A 352 -3.83 26.29 5.99
CA LYS A 352 -2.97 27.00 6.93
C LYS A 352 -2.85 28.43 6.45
N ASP A 353 -3.35 29.37 7.26
CA ASP A 353 -3.48 30.77 6.89
C ASP A 353 -4.32 30.90 5.60
N ASP A 354 -3.78 31.53 4.56
CA ASP A 354 -4.38 31.69 3.23
C ASP A 354 -4.05 30.57 2.22
N VAL A 355 -3.26 29.56 2.64
CA VAL A 355 -2.81 28.48 1.77
C VAL A 355 -3.66 27.22 1.94
N PHE A 356 -4.25 26.75 0.85
CA PHE A 356 -4.92 25.45 0.75
C PHE A 356 -4.00 24.47 0.06
N THR A 357 -3.64 23.38 0.73
CA THR A 357 -2.86 22.28 0.17
C THR A 357 -3.75 21.06 0.01
N VAL A 358 -3.81 20.53 -1.20
CA VAL A 358 -4.51 19.28 -1.49
C VAL A 358 -3.48 18.20 -1.79
N LYS A 359 -3.52 17.10 -1.04
CA LYS A 359 -2.72 15.89 -1.30
C LYS A 359 -3.65 14.70 -1.55
N SER A 360 -3.34 13.89 -2.54
CA SER A 360 -4.01 12.62 -2.76
C SER A 360 -2.99 11.51 -2.95
N TRP A 361 -3.30 10.34 -2.41
CA TRP A 361 -2.52 9.12 -2.63
C TRP A 361 -3.44 7.91 -2.67
N LYS A 362 -2.92 6.81 -3.20
CA LYS A 362 -3.58 5.51 -3.23
C LYS A 362 -2.77 4.52 -2.42
N TYR A 363 -3.44 3.50 -1.93
CA TYR A 363 -2.83 2.46 -1.13
C TYR A 363 -3.34 1.10 -1.55
N LYS A 364 -2.46 0.12 -1.56
CA LYS A 364 -2.79 -1.28 -1.75
C LYS A 364 -1.79 -2.18 -1.04
N GLU A 365 -2.27 -3.31 -0.56
CA GLU A 365 -1.45 -4.43 -0.15
C GLU A 365 -1.13 -5.30 -1.37
N PHE A 366 0.13 -5.64 -1.51
CA PHE A 366 0.63 -6.52 -2.55
C PHE A 366 1.10 -7.83 -1.92
N PRO A 367 1.10 -8.96 -2.67
CA PRO A 367 1.74 -10.17 -2.21
C PRO A 367 3.22 -9.90 -1.86
N TYR A 368 3.73 -10.65 -0.86
CA TYR A 368 5.15 -10.62 -0.56
C TYR A 368 6.02 -10.84 -1.82
N PRO A 369 7.12 -10.10 -2.06
CA PRO A 369 7.75 -9.11 -1.17
C PRO A 369 7.21 -7.67 -1.31
N LEU A 370 6.26 -7.39 -2.19
CA LEU A 370 5.77 -6.03 -2.50
C LEU A 370 4.66 -5.56 -1.54
N ARG A 371 4.69 -5.88 -0.33
CA ARG A 371 3.66 -5.86 0.71
C ARG A 371 2.71 -4.67 0.74
N LYS A 372 3.08 -3.57 1.42
CA LYS A 372 2.24 -2.38 1.58
C LYS A 372 2.86 -1.22 0.83
N LYS A 373 2.08 -0.53 0.01
CA LYS A 373 2.60 0.57 -0.79
C LYS A 373 1.59 1.70 -0.92
N ALA A 374 2.03 2.93 -0.60
CA ALA A 374 1.41 4.15 -1.07
C ALA A 374 1.96 4.48 -2.47
N PHE A 375 1.09 4.92 -3.36
CA PHE A 375 1.45 5.19 -4.76
C PHE A 375 0.51 6.21 -5.39
N ASP A 376 0.87 6.71 -6.58
CA ASP A 376 0.16 7.75 -7.32
C ASP A 376 -0.13 8.96 -6.41
N GLU A 377 0.91 9.39 -5.69
CA GLU A 377 0.87 10.56 -4.83
C GLU A 377 0.94 11.83 -5.68
N HIS A 378 0.06 12.77 -5.38
CA HIS A 378 0.02 14.07 -6.06
C HIS A 378 -0.42 15.16 -5.08
N GLU A 379 0.30 16.27 -5.10
CA GLU A 379 0.03 17.43 -4.25
C GLU A 379 -0.07 18.71 -5.07
N ARG A 380 -0.91 19.63 -4.63
CA ARG A 380 -1.04 20.98 -5.20
C ARG A 380 -1.43 21.97 -4.11
N GLN A 381 -0.91 23.17 -4.24
CA GLN A 381 -1.25 24.31 -3.39
C GLN A 381 -2.06 25.36 -4.15
N PHE A 382 -2.94 26.04 -3.42
CA PHE A 382 -3.72 27.18 -3.87
C PHE A 382 -3.67 28.26 -2.78
N VAL A 383 -3.39 29.52 -3.16
CA VAL A 383 -3.34 30.67 -2.23
C VAL A 383 -4.62 31.50 -2.41
N ASP A 384 -5.36 31.68 -1.32
CA ASP A 384 -6.57 32.52 -1.24
C ASP A 384 -6.23 33.94 -0.80
N GLY A 385 -5.50 34.68 -1.64
CA GLY A 385 -5.10 36.06 -1.33
C GLY A 385 -6.24 37.05 -1.18
N GLY A 386 -7.45 36.68 -1.56
CA GLY A 386 -8.67 37.51 -1.45
C GLY A 386 -9.52 37.21 -0.22
N ASN A 387 -9.14 36.28 0.63
CA ASN A 387 -9.91 35.84 1.81
C ASN A 387 -11.35 35.39 1.49
N PHE A 388 -11.57 34.73 0.37
CA PHE A 388 -12.90 34.26 -0.05
C PHE A 388 -13.35 32.97 0.65
N TYR A 389 -12.37 32.14 1.09
CA TYR A 389 -12.63 30.76 1.54
C TYR A 389 -12.15 30.49 2.99
N GLN A 390 -11.63 31.50 3.71
CA GLN A 390 -10.95 31.34 5.00
C GLN A 390 -11.91 31.36 6.21
N ARG A 391 -13.15 30.90 6.02
CA ARG A 391 -14.12 30.80 7.14
C ARG A 391 -13.75 29.64 8.07
N PRO A 392 -13.98 29.78 9.42
CA PRO A 392 -13.78 28.67 10.35
C PRO A 392 -14.67 27.48 10.02
N VAL A 393 -14.15 26.26 10.21
CA VAL A 393 -14.85 25.01 9.94
C VAL A 393 -15.45 24.40 11.20
N VAL A 394 -16.69 23.85 11.12
CA VAL A 394 -17.41 23.31 12.29
C VAL A 394 -17.99 21.89 12.05
N ALA A 395 -18.12 21.46 10.81
CA ALA A 395 -18.76 20.19 10.47
C ALA A 395 -18.29 19.68 9.13
N LEU A 396 -18.52 18.39 8.88
CA LEU A 396 -18.41 17.80 7.57
C LEU A 396 -19.62 16.92 7.22
N SER A 397 -19.82 16.64 5.93
CA SER A 397 -20.73 15.59 5.48
C SER A 397 -20.05 14.68 4.45
N LEU A 398 -20.52 13.43 4.40
CA LEU A 398 -20.13 12.44 3.40
C LEU A 398 -21.31 12.25 2.45
N TYR A 399 -21.03 12.29 1.16
CA TYR A 399 -21.99 12.10 0.08
C TYR A 399 -21.48 11.02 -0.88
N SER A 400 -22.37 10.13 -1.32
CA SER A 400 -22.08 9.21 -2.42
C SER A 400 -23.33 9.04 -3.29
N ALA A 401 -23.12 8.94 -4.62
CA ALA A 401 -24.22 8.93 -5.59
C ALA A 401 -23.97 7.98 -6.77
N LYS A 402 -25.07 7.48 -7.31
CA LYS A 402 -25.14 6.80 -8.61
C LYS A 402 -25.76 7.69 -9.67
N ASN A 403 -25.56 7.38 -10.94
CA ASN A 403 -26.11 8.12 -12.06
C ASN A 403 -27.23 7.33 -12.76
N GLY A 404 -28.48 7.64 -12.40
CA GLY A 404 -29.66 7.01 -12.99
C GLY A 404 -29.60 5.47 -12.92
N SER A 405 -29.87 4.82 -14.05
CA SER A 405 -29.84 3.36 -14.22
C SER A 405 -28.48 2.80 -14.62
N ASN A 406 -27.44 3.63 -14.70
CA ASN A 406 -26.09 3.16 -15.03
C ASN A 406 -25.55 2.16 -14.00
N ASN A 407 -24.70 1.24 -14.45
CA ASN A 407 -23.93 0.41 -13.53
C ASN A 407 -23.18 1.30 -12.54
N VAL A 408 -23.14 0.88 -11.29
CA VAL A 408 -22.47 1.60 -10.20
C VAL A 408 -21.11 0.94 -9.93
N MET A 409 -20.06 1.74 -9.91
CA MET A 409 -18.77 1.29 -9.39
C MET A 409 -18.85 1.27 -7.86
N PRO A 410 -18.65 0.11 -7.21
CA PRO A 410 -18.70 0.05 -5.76
C PRO A 410 -17.62 0.96 -5.11
N LEU A 411 -18.09 1.83 -4.23
CA LEU A 411 -17.27 2.72 -3.43
C LEU A 411 -17.64 2.53 -1.95
N TYR A 412 -16.62 2.29 -1.13
CA TYR A 412 -16.72 2.01 0.29
C TYR A 412 -15.99 3.10 1.08
N ILE A 413 -16.70 3.87 1.88
CA ILE A 413 -16.14 4.93 2.71
C ILE A 413 -15.61 4.28 3.99
N PHE A 414 -14.30 4.33 4.23
CA PHE A 414 -13.65 3.71 5.39
C PHE A 414 -13.50 4.68 6.56
N GLY A 415 -13.67 5.97 6.32
CA GLY A 415 -13.64 6.95 7.40
C GLY A 415 -13.08 8.31 7.00
N THR A 416 -13.06 9.18 7.98
CA THR A 416 -12.55 10.54 7.87
C THR A 416 -11.99 10.99 9.21
N TYR A 417 -10.94 11.82 9.18
CA TYR A 417 -10.44 12.49 10.37
C TYR A 417 -10.08 13.93 10.04
N THR A 418 -10.32 14.80 11.03
CA THR A 418 -10.04 16.24 10.93
C THR A 418 -9.29 16.68 12.16
N ARG A 419 -8.22 17.44 11.96
CA ARG A 419 -7.38 18.04 13.01
C ARG A 419 -7.39 19.54 12.87
N GLU A 420 -7.40 20.24 14.00
CA GLU A 420 -7.06 21.67 14.06
C GLU A 420 -5.55 21.83 13.90
N LEU A 421 -5.11 22.88 13.24
CA LEU A 421 -3.69 23.23 13.15
C LEU A 421 -3.44 24.47 14.03
N LEU A 422 -2.61 24.30 15.05
CA LEU A 422 -2.23 25.36 15.98
C LEU A 422 -0.89 25.98 15.53
N PRO A 423 -0.67 27.27 15.80
CA PRO A 423 0.62 27.92 15.57
C PRO A 423 1.75 27.19 16.32
N ARG A 424 2.78 26.74 15.55
CA ARG A 424 3.93 26.03 16.10
C ARG A 424 5.17 26.95 16.12
N PRO A 425 5.82 27.15 17.27
CA PRO A 425 7.10 27.85 17.35
C PRO A 425 8.19 27.05 16.57
N ILE A 426 9.16 27.76 16.00
CA ILE A 426 10.24 27.19 15.17
C ILE A 426 11.03 26.11 15.94
N ASN A 427 11.27 26.29 17.22
CA ASN A 427 12.06 25.40 18.07
C ASN A 427 11.20 24.37 18.84
N ALA A 428 9.92 24.23 18.53
CA ALA A 428 9.05 23.27 19.22
C ALA A 428 8.97 21.93 18.47
N ARG A 429 8.96 20.82 19.22
CA ARG A 429 8.63 19.49 18.71
C ARG A 429 7.13 19.27 18.66
N ASP A 430 6.66 18.58 17.66
CA ASP A 430 5.26 18.18 17.54
C ASP A 430 5.09 16.69 17.87
N MET A 431 3.92 16.35 18.37
CA MET A 431 3.45 14.98 18.46
C MET A 431 3.06 14.49 17.05
N ILE A 432 4.05 14.09 16.24
CA ILE A 432 3.84 13.66 14.84
C ILE A 432 3.13 12.30 14.73
N ILE A 433 3.22 11.48 15.77
CA ILE A 433 2.54 10.19 15.88
C ILE A 433 1.43 10.33 16.90
N LYS A 434 0.21 10.03 16.52
CA LYS A 434 -0.96 10.16 17.40
C LYS A 434 -1.39 8.77 17.90
N LYS A 435 -2.04 8.75 19.07
CA LYS A 435 -2.64 7.53 19.61
C LYS A 435 -3.56 6.88 18.55
N GLY A 436 -3.35 5.59 18.31
CA GLY A 436 -4.07 4.81 17.29
C GLY A 436 -3.38 4.76 15.93
N ASP A 437 -2.42 5.67 15.64
CA ASP A 437 -1.66 5.62 14.39
C ASP A 437 -0.93 4.28 14.22
N LEU A 438 -0.91 3.79 12.99
CA LEU A 438 -0.17 2.59 12.60
C LEU A 438 1.04 2.98 11.75
N ILE A 439 2.22 2.77 12.32
CA ILE A 439 3.49 2.90 11.62
C ILE A 439 3.78 1.58 10.91
N THR A 440 4.18 1.63 9.64
CA THR A 440 4.68 0.47 8.90
C THR A 440 6.04 0.81 8.30
N ILE A 441 7.06 0.03 8.64
CA ILE A 441 8.42 0.18 8.11
C ILE A 441 8.80 -1.12 7.41
N ASP A 442 9.07 -1.06 6.12
CA ASP A 442 9.58 -2.19 5.35
C ASP A 442 11.06 -1.96 5.04
N MET A 443 11.93 -2.70 5.74
CA MET A 443 13.38 -2.55 5.62
C MET A 443 13.89 -2.99 4.24
N ALA A 444 13.20 -3.92 3.56
CA ALA A 444 13.60 -4.39 2.24
C ALA A 444 13.34 -3.35 1.14
N THR A 445 12.15 -2.76 1.14
CA THR A 445 11.73 -1.78 0.13
C THR A 445 12.05 -0.35 0.51
N LYS A 446 12.60 -0.14 1.73
CA LYS A 446 12.91 1.18 2.31
C LYS A 446 11.68 2.09 2.34
N ASN A 447 10.53 1.50 2.67
CA ASN A 447 9.25 2.18 2.71
C ASN A 447 8.83 2.46 4.16
N VAL A 448 8.35 3.68 4.42
CA VAL A 448 7.83 4.12 5.71
C VAL A 448 6.45 4.71 5.52
N LEU A 449 5.48 4.16 6.21
CA LEU A 449 4.10 4.63 6.18
C LEU A 449 3.62 4.94 7.59
N VAL A 450 2.81 5.97 7.74
CA VAL A 450 1.96 6.19 8.91
C VAL A 450 0.52 6.30 8.42
N ASN A 451 -0.37 5.43 8.92
CA ASN A 451 -1.75 5.32 8.45
C ASN A 451 -1.86 5.21 6.91
N GLU A 452 -0.98 4.38 6.31
CA GLU A 452 -0.98 4.12 4.87
C GLU A 452 -0.57 5.33 4.00
N GLU A 453 -0.03 6.39 4.60
CA GLU A 453 0.60 7.52 3.91
C GLU A 453 2.13 7.38 3.98
N SER A 454 2.81 7.79 2.90
CA SER A 454 4.27 7.89 2.89
C SER A 454 4.76 8.91 3.93
N PHE A 455 5.64 8.48 4.83
CA PHE A 455 6.14 9.26 5.95
C PHE A 455 7.68 9.39 5.95
N LEU A 456 8.28 9.17 4.79
CA LEU A 456 9.73 9.15 4.62
C LEU A 456 10.38 10.51 4.92
N SER A 457 9.66 11.62 4.76
CA SER A 457 10.13 12.96 5.11
C SER A 457 10.51 13.12 6.58
N GLU A 458 9.88 12.34 7.46
CA GLU A 458 10.12 12.38 8.90
C GLU A 458 11.20 11.38 9.37
N LYS A 459 11.84 10.68 8.43
CA LYS A 459 12.98 9.80 8.75
C LYS A 459 14.14 10.63 9.27
N THR A 460 14.61 10.28 10.47
CA THR A 460 15.72 10.98 11.12
C THR A 460 17.02 10.79 10.35
N PHE A 461 17.76 11.89 10.18
CA PHE A 461 19.07 11.85 9.55
C PHE A 461 20.02 10.96 10.37
N GLY A 462 20.76 10.10 9.68
CA GLY A 462 21.68 9.14 10.34
C GLY A 462 21.04 7.81 10.73
N SER A 463 19.70 7.69 10.78
CA SER A 463 19.07 6.39 10.99
C SER A 463 19.09 5.55 9.70
N ASN A 464 19.21 4.23 9.82
CA ASN A 464 19.42 3.32 8.71
C ASN A 464 18.36 2.20 8.66
N TYR A 465 18.09 1.70 7.45
CA TYR A 465 17.39 0.42 7.28
C TYR A 465 18.41 -0.69 7.51
N PHE A 466 18.04 -1.71 8.26
CA PHE A 466 18.91 -2.82 8.62
C PHE A 466 18.25 -4.18 8.39
N ASN A 467 19.07 -5.21 8.32
CA ASN A 467 18.65 -6.61 8.33
C ASN A 467 18.88 -7.23 9.71
N VAL A 468 18.11 -8.23 10.05
CA VAL A 468 18.39 -9.08 11.21
C VAL A 468 19.34 -10.22 10.83
N ASP A 469 20.26 -10.52 11.72
CA ASP A 469 21.26 -11.55 11.52
C ASP A 469 20.67 -12.96 11.53
N LYS A 470 21.48 -13.94 11.18
CA LYS A 470 21.17 -15.35 11.36
C LYS A 470 21.10 -15.69 12.84
N GLY A 471 20.13 -16.49 13.23
CA GLY A 471 19.93 -16.88 14.62
C GLY A 471 19.06 -15.88 15.38
N HIS A 472 19.35 -15.65 16.64
CA HIS A 472 18.57 -14.80 17.52
C HIS A 472 19.05 -13.35 17.46
N THR A 473 18.12 -12.42 17.27
CA THR A 473 18.34 -10.97 17.34
C THR A 473 17.28 -10.37 18.27
N GLU A 474 17.68 -9.57 19.23
CA GLU A 474 16.77 -8.76 20.05
C GLU A 474 16.72 -7.34 19.50
N LEU A 475 15.50 -6.84 19.28
CA LEU A 475 15.24 -5.49 18.81
C LEU A 475 14.61 -4.67 19.94
N VAL A 476 15.17 -3.48 20.18
CA VAL A 476 14.70 -2.55 21.23
C VAL A 476 13.84 -1.45 20.59
N ILE A 477 12.72 -1.11 21.26
CA ILE A 477 11.75 -0.12 20.82
C ILE A 477 11.76 1.09 21.75
N ASN A 478 11.81 2.27 21.20
CA ASN A 478 11.74 3.54 21.93
C ASN A 478 10.69 4.50 21.32
N PRO A 479 10.03 5.34 22.13
CA PRO A 479 10.08 5.36 23.59
C PRO A 479 9.35 4.16 24.20
N PRO A 480 9.77 3.70 25.41
CA PRO A 480 9.23 2.53 26.06
C PRO A 480 7.74 2.72 26.46
N GLY A 481 6.96 1.65 26.37
CA GLY A 481 5.56 1.60 26.79
C GLY A 481 4.58 2.39 25.91
N ILE A 482 5.02 2.89 24.76
CA ILE A 482 4.21 3.75 23.87
C ILE A 482 3.66 3.01 22.66
N PHE A 483 4.31 1.91 22.25
CA PHE A 483 3.96 1.22 21.03
C PHE A 483 3.69 -0.28 21.26
N ASP A 484 2.65 -0.78 20.57
CA ASP A 484 2.45 -2.21 20.37
C ASP A 484 3.05 -2.55 19.00
N THR A 485 4.19 -3.25 19.03
CA THR A 485 5.01 -3.48 17.83
C THR A 485 5.02 -4.95 17.44
N THR A 486 4.66 -5.23 16.20
CA THR A 486 4.80 -6.54 15.56
C THR A 486 5.91 -6.49 14.53
N VAL A 487 6.86 -7.41 14.62
CA VAL A 487 7.92 -7.59 13.63
C VAL A 487 7.63 -8.84 12.82
N LYS A 488 7.69 -8.71 11.50
CA LYS A 488 7.46 -9.79 10.52
C LYS A 488 8.71 -10.00 9.68
N TRP A 489 9.07 -11.24 9.43
CA TRP A 489 10.21 -11.59 8.59
C TRP A 489 9.99 -12.89 7.84
N GLN A 490 10.83 -13.15 6.89
CA GLN A 490 10.88 -14.39 6.16
C GLN A 490 12.31 -14.89 6.09
N ASP A 491 12.55 -16.11 6.53
CA ASP A 491 13.89 -16.66 6.52
C ASP A 491 14.45 -16.71 5.11
N ARG A 492 15.73 -16.31 4.96
CA ARG A 492 16.48 -16.34 3.72
C ARG A 492 17.56 -17.41 3.76
N PHE A 493 17.72 -18.10 2.63
CA PHE A 493 18.74 -19.13 2.47
C PHE A 493 19.61 -18.83 1.23
N LEU A 494 20.87 -19.21 1.36
CA LEU A 494 21.84 -19.19 0.28
C LEU A 494 21.70 -20.44 -0.62
#